data_0adb708e929e9c1eb9e36d500ac0058b
#
_entry.id   0adb708e929e9c1eb9e36d500ac0058b
#
_cell.length_a   1.000
_cell.length_b   1.000
_cell.length_c   1.000
_cell.angle_alpha   90.00
_cell.angle_beta   90.00
_cell.angle_gamma   90.00
#
_symmetry.space_group_name_H-M   'P 1'
#
loop_
_entity.id
_entity.type
_entity.pdbx_description
1 polymer ?
#
loop_
_entity_poly.entity_id
_entity_poly.type
_entity_poly.pdbx_seq_one_letter_code
_entity_poly.pdbx_strand_id
1 'polypeptide(L)'
;GSEMCIRDSICMVDNCYGEFVETIEPSDVGADMVVGSLIKNPGGGLAPIGGYIAGTRECVERAAYRLTAPGLGKELGASLGVTASFIQGLFLAPTVTAAALKGAIFAANVYERLGFAVVPNSTESRHDIIQAVTFGAPEKVIAFCKGIQAAAPVDSFVSPEPWDMPGYDAQVIMAAGAFVQGSSIELSADGPLKPPYAVYFQGGLTWYHAKLGILKSLQSLLDAGVVSREQIEQA
;
A
#
# COMPACT_ATOMS: atom_id res chain seq x y z
N GLY A 1 -31.62 1.65 -11.23
CA GLY A 1 -31.58 0.45 -12.05
C GLY A 1 -32.67 -0.52 -11.64
N SER A 2 -33.17 -1.35 -12.57
CA SER A 2 -34.17 -2.35 -12.21
C SER A 2 -33.54 -3.40 -11.28
N GLU A 3 -34.33 -3.97 -10.36
CA GLU A 3 -33.86 -5.05 -9.47
C GLU A 3 -33.27 -6.24 -10.21
N MET A 4 -33.67 -6.46 -11.48
CA MET A 4 -33.10 -7.49 -12.35
C MET A 4 -31.62 -7.26 -12.68
N CYS A 5 -31.19 -6.02 -12.91
CA CYS A 5 -29.78 -5.71 -13.21
C CYS A 5 -28.86 -5.95 -12.00
N ILE A 6 -29.38 -5.82 -10.78
CA ILE A 6 -28.60 -6.03 -9.54
C ILE A 6 -28.40 -7.52 -9.27
N ARG A 7 -29.37 -8.38 -9.63
CA ARG A 7 -29.31 -9.83 -9.36
C ARG A 7 -28.41 -10.60 -10.31
N ASP A 8 -28.16 -10.06 -11.50
CA ASP A 8 -27.35 -10.71 -12.54
C ASP A 8 -25.91 -10.18 -12.60
N SER A 9 -25.56 -9.21 -11.76
CA SER A 9 -24.24 -8.61 -11.72
C SER A 9 -23.38 -9.27 -10.65
N ILE A 10 -22.11 -9.55 -10.99
CA ILE A 10 -21.10 -10.02 -10.03
C ILE A 10 -20.44 -8.78 -9.42
N CYS A 11 -20.47 -8.70 -8.08
CA CYS A 11 -19.72 -7.70 -7.33
C CYS A 11 -18.30 -8.22 -7.06
N MET A 12 -17.31 -7.63 -7.72
CA MET A 12 -15.91 -7.92 -7.50
C MET A 12 -15.23 -6.76 -6.78
N VAL A 13 -14.48 -7.07 -5.73
CA VAL A 13 -13.71 -6.10 -4.94
C VAL A 13 -12.23 -6.41 -5.05
N ASP A 14 -11.43 -5.43 -5.44
CA ASP A 14 -9.99 -5.44 -5.20
C ASP A 14 -9.75 -4.97 -3.77
N ASN A 15 -9.31 -5.88 -2.91
CA ASN A 15 -9.14 -5.65 -1.48
C ASN A 15 -7.68 -5.31 -1.10
N CYS A 16 -6.82 -5.00 -2.08
CA CYS A 16 -5.45 -4.62 -1.78
C CYS A 16 -5.40 -3.49 -0.76
N TYR A 17 -4.59 -3.69 0.28
CA TYR A 17 -4.40 -2.83 1.45
C TYR A 17 -5.53 -2.83 2.50
N GLY A 18 -6.70 -3.44 2.23
CA GLY A 18 -7.81 -3.55 3.20
C GLY A 18 -7.70 -4.76 4.11
N GLU A 19 -7.00 -5.80 3.69
CA GLU A 19 -6.93 -7.08 4.39
C GLU A 19 -6.35 -6.91 5.81
N PHE A 20 -6.98 -7.53 6.80
CA PHE A 20 -6.61 -7.49 8.23
C PHE A 20 -6.69 -6.10 8.89
N VAL A 21 -7.28 -5.12 8.24
CA VAL A 21 -7.49 -3.78 8.83
C VAL A 21 -8.74 -3.79 9.71
N GLU A 22 -9.79 -4.46 9.24
CA GLU A 22 -11.03 -4.64 9.97
C GLU A 22 -11.29 -6.14 10.29
N THR A 23 -12.33 -6.40 11.07
CA THR A 23 -12.79 -7.76 11.39
C THR A 23 -13.78 -8.31 10.37
N ILE A 24 -14.18 -7.50 9.41
CA ILE A 24 -15.15 -7.81 8.35
C ILE A 24 -14.42 -7.65 7.02
N GLU A 25 -14.48 -8.67 6.19
CA GLU A 25 -13.94 -8.66 4.83
C GLU A 25 -15.07 -8.45 3.80
N PRO A 26 -14.77 -8.01 2.57
CA PRO A 26 -15.81 -7.71 1.58
C PRO A 26 -16.76 -8.87 1.27
N SER A 27 -16.30 -10.12 1.37
CA SER A 27 -17.14 -11.31 1.22
C SER A 27 -18.22 -11.44 2.30
N ASP A 28 -17.96 -10.92 3.52
CA ASP A 28 -18.91 -10.97 4.63
C ASP A 28 -20.09 -10.01 4.44
N VAL A 29 -19.91 -9.01 3.59
CA VAL A 29 -20.92 -7.98 3.29
C VAL A 29 -21.47 -8.07 1.87
N GLY A 30 -21.26 -9.19 1.19
CA GLY A 30 -21.96 -9.52 -0.06
C GLY A 30 -21.16 -9.36 -1.34
N ALA A 31 -19.85 -9.21 -1.28
CA ALA A 31 -19.02 -9.31 -2.47
C ALA A 31 -19.03 -10.77 -2.97
N ASP A 32 -19.27 -10.97 -4.26
CA ASP A 32 -19.24 -12.30 -4.89
C ASP A 32 -17.82 -12.80 -5.13
N MET A 33 -16.90 -11.88 -5.37
CA MET A 33 -15.49 -12.16 -5.59
C MET A 33 -14.61 -11.08 -4.98
N VAL A 34 -13.58 -11.50 -4.28
CA VAL A 34 -12.57 -10.64 -3.69
C VAL A 34 -11.22 -11.04 -4.28
N VAL A 35 -10.47 -10.08 -4.74
CA VAL A 35 -9.12 -10.27 -5.28
C VAL A 35 -8.12 -9.43 -4.53
N GLY A 36 -6.89 -9.89 -4.44
CA GLY A 36 -5.83 -9.14 -3.79
C GLY A 36 -4.44 -9.71 -4.08
N SER A 37 -3.45 -9.04 -3.57
CA SER A 37 -2.04 -9.37 -3.78
C SER A 37 -1.43 -10.04 -2.55
N LEU A 38 -0.77 -11.18 -2.73
CA LEU A 38 -0.05 -11.85 -1.66
C LEU A 38 1.27 -11.16 -1.30
N ILE A 39 1.82 -10.30 -2.17
CA ILE A 39 3.01 -9.51 -1.84
C ILE A 39 2.69 -8.22 -1.05
N LYS A 40 1.45 -8.05 -0.63
CA LYS A 40 0.96 -6.93 0.21
C LYS A 40 0.58 -7.45 1.60
N ASN A 41 -0.49 -6.92 2.18
CA ASN A 41 -0.91 -7.28 3.54
C ASN A 41 -0.92 -8.79 3.80
N PRO A 42 -1.58 -9.63 2.96
CA PRO A 42 -1.71 -11.06 3.27
C PRO A 42 -0.39 -11.84 3.31
N GLY A 43 0.63 -11.37 2.63
CA GLY A 43 1.94 -12.03 2.61
C GLY A 43 2.87 -11.65 3.75
N GLY A 44 2.49 -10.66 4.59
CA GLY A 44 3.27 -10.28 5.77
C GLY A 44 4.75 -9.97 5.49
N GLY A 45 5.08 -9.52 4.27
CA GLY A 45 6.45 -9.25 3.82
C GLY A 45 7.28 -10.51 3.48
N LEU A 46 6.70 -11.71 3.52
CA LEU A 46 7.39 -12.98 3.24
C LEU A 46 6.98 -13.63 1.92
N ALA A 47 5.78 -13.35 1.42
CA ALA A 47 5.33 -13.91 0.15
C ALA A 47 6.09 -13.26 -1.00
N PRO A 48 6.86 -14.04 -1.80
CA PRO A 48 7.72 -13.46 -2.85
C PRO A 48 6.96 -13.11 -4.12
N ILE A 49 5.78 -13.67 -4.32
CA ILE A 49 4.93 -13.50 -5.51
C ILE A 49 3.47 -13.76 -5.16
N GLY A 50 2.58 -13.54 -6.11
CA GLY A 50 1.25 -14.11 -6.12
C GLY A 50 0.13 -13.14 -5.78
N GLY A 51 -1.07 -13.62 -6.05
CA GLY A 51 -2.34 -13.02 -5.69
C GLY A 51 -3.29 -14.07 -5.18
N TYR A 52 -4.43 -13.66 -4.70
CA TYR A 52 -5.51 -14.54 -4.30
C TYR A 52 -6.83 -14.13 -4.91
N ILE A 53 -7.71 -15.10 -5.07
CA ILE A 53 -9.11 -14.91 -5.41
C ILE A 53 -9.93 -15.71 -4.41
N ALA A 54 -10.83 -15.05 -3.72
CA ALA A 54 -11.78 -15.65 -2.78
C ALA A 54 -13.20 -15.23 -3.16
N GLY A 55 -14.20 -15.98 -2.70
CA GLY A 55 -15.61 -15.66 -2.96
C GLY A 55 -16.46 -16.88 -3.24
N THR A 56 -17.54 -16.71 -4.01
CA THR A 56 -18.44 -17.80 -4.35
C THR A 56 -17.71 -18.88 -5.15
N ARG A 57 -18.13 -20.15 -4.99
CA ARG A 57 -17.56 -21.26 -5.74
C ARG A 57 -17.55 -21.01 -7.25
N GLU A 58 -18.65 -20.49 -7.77
CA GLU A 58 -18.80 -20.21 -9.20
C GLU A 58 -17.79 -19.18 -9.69
N CYS A 59 -17.61 -18.06 -8.99
CA CYS A 59 -16.65 -17.01 -9.34
C CYS A 59 -15.21 -17.53 -9.29
N VAL A 60 -14.85 -18.27 -8.24
CA VAL A 60 -13.50 -18.83 -8.08
C VAL A 60 -13.19 -19.87 -9.16
N GLU A 61 -14.14 -20.74 -9.51
CA GLU A 61 -13.96 -21.73 -10.58
C GLU A 61 -13.82 -21.08 -11.96
N ARG A 62 -14.67 -20.12 -12.29
CA ARG A 62 -14.57 -19.36 -13.55
C ARG A 62 -13.23 -18.64 -13.67
N ALA A 63 -12.79 -17.99 -12.59
CA ALA A 63 -11.48 -17.32 -12.56
C ALA A 63 -10.33 -18.33 -12.76
N ALA A 64 -10.37 -19.50 -12.12
CA ALA A 64 -9.35 -20.53 -12.27
C ALA A 64 -9.23 -21.03 -13.72
N TYR A 65 -10.36 -21.25 -14.40
CA TYR A 65 -10.34 -21.64 -15.82
C TYR A 65 -9.82 -20.53 -16.74
N ARG A 66 -9.96 -19.28 -16.35
CA ARG A 66 -9.46 -18.14 -17.13
C ARG A 66 -7.96 -17.88 -16.91
N LEU A 67 -7.47 -18.11 -15.71
CA LEU A 67 -6.08 -17.82 -15.30
C LEU A 67 -5.11 -18.96 -15.64
N THR A 68 -5.60 -20.16 -15.87
CA THR A 68 -4.79 -21.33 -16.21
C THR A 68 -4.97 -21.73 -17.68
N ALA A 69 -4.26 -22.76 -18.13
CA ALA A 69 -4.45 -23.30 -19.45
C ALA A 69 -5.83 -23.96 -19.61
N PRO A 70 -6.42 -23.99 -20.82
CA PRO A 70 -7.72 -24.61 -21.05
C PRO A 70 -7.81 -26.04 -20.50
N GLY A 71 -8.86 -26.31 -19.72
CA GLY A 71 -9.13 -27.62 -19.13
C GLY A 71 -8.42 -27.92 -17.81
N LEU A 72 -7.51 -27.08 -17.34
CA LEU A 72 -6.75 -27.32 -16.10
C LEU A 72 -7.48 -26.79 -14.86
N GLY A 73 -8.08 -25.61 -14.94
CA GLY A 73 -8.75 -24.99 -13.78
C GLY A 73 -7.86 -24.95 -12.54
N LYS A 74 -8.30 -25.54 -11.45
CA LYS A 74 -7.59 -25.58 -10.16
C LYS A 74 -6.66 -26.80 -9.98
N GLU A 75 -6.50 -27.66 -10.96
CA GLU A 75 -5.69 -28.88 -10.86
C GLU A 75 -4.18 -28.59 -10.78
N LEU A 76 -3.73 -27.45 -11.31
CA LEU A 76 -2.36 -27.00 -11.16
C LEU A 76 -2.26 -25.87 -10.14
N GLY A 77 -1.44 -26.08 -9.12
CA GLY A 77 -1.03 -25.03 -8.20
C GLY A 77 -0.02 -24.10 -8.87
N ALA A 78 -0.18 -22.79 -8.66
CA ALA A 78 0.68 -21.76 -9.24
C ALA A 78 1.86 -21.37 -8.34
N SER A 79 2.05 -21.99 -7.18
CA SER A 79 2.95 -21.49 -6.13
C SER A 79 4.42 -21.84 -6.30
N LEU A 80 4.80 -22.66 -7.27
CA LEU A 80 6.21 -22.96 -7.61
C LEU A 80 7.12 -23.27 -6.40
N GLY A 81 6.58 -23.93 -5.36
CA GLY A 81 7.34 -24.32 -4.16
C GLY A 81 7.46 -23.25 -3.06
N VAL A 82 6.83 -22.09 -3.18
CA VAL A 82 6.88 -21.00 -2.18
C VAL A 82 5.76 -21.03 -1.13
N THR A 83 5.02 -22.12 -1.02
CA THR A 83 3.85 -22.28 -0.12
C THR A 83 4.20 -22.02 1.35
N ALA A 84 5.39 -22.45 1.81
CA ALA A 84 5.81 -22.21 3.18
C ALA A 84 5.92 -20.73 3.51
N SER A 85 6.46 -19.92 2.60
CA SER A 85 6.55 -18.47 2.74
C SER A 85 5.16 -17.81 2.74
N PHE A 86 4.22 -18.32 1.95
CA PHE A 86 2.83 -17.84 1.95
C PHE A 86 2.15 -18.10 3.30
N ILE A 87 2.25 -19.31 3.83
CA ILE A 87 1.61 -19.69 5.10
C ILE A 87 2.23 -18.92 6.27
N GLN A 88 3.55 -18.80 6.30
CA GLN A 88 4.24 -18.03 7.34
C GLN A 88 3.92 -16.54 7.23
N GLY A 89 3.88 -16.01 6.01
CA GLY A 89 3.48 -14.63 5.75
C GLY A 89 2.06 -14.34 6.22
N LEU A 90 1.11 -15.21 5.88
CA LEU A 90 -0.28 -15.10 6.32
C LEU A 90 -0.40 -15.14 7.86
N PHE A 91 0.38 -15.99 8.53
CA PHE A 91 0.43 -16.03 9.99
C PHE A 91 0.93 -14.71 10.60
N LEU A 92 1.89 -14.05 9.97
CA LEU A 92 2.44 -12.78 10.43
C LEU A 92 1.62 -11.55 9.97
N ALA A 93 0.80 -11.69 8.94
CA ALA A 93 0.10 -10.61 8.28
C ALA A 93 -0.67 -9.67 9.22
N PRO A 94 -1.43 -10.14 10.22
CA PRO A 94 -2.13 -9.24 11.15
C PRO A 94 -1.18 -8.33 11.93
N THR A 95 -0.03 -8.85 12.36
CA THR A 95 0.98 -8.08 13.11
C THR A 95 1.66 -7.06 12.22
N VAL A 96 2.00 -7.45 10.98
CA VAL A 96 2.63 -6.56 10.00
C VAL A 96 1.67 -5.46 9.56
N THR A 97 0.41 -5.80 9.28
CA THR A 97 -0.63 -4.82 8.95
C THR A 97 -0.86 -3.82 10.09
N ALA A 98 -0.89 -4.29 11.34
CA ALA A 98 -0.99 -3.41 12.50
C ALA A 98 0.21 -2.47 12.64
N ALA A 99 1.41 -2.91 12.28
CA ALA A 99 2.60 -2.05 12.26
C ALA A 99 2.49 -0.97 11.16
N ALA A 100 2.03 -1.34 9.97
CA ALA A 100 1.78 -0.42 8.86
C ALA A 100 0.71 0.63 9.22
N LEU A 101 -0.40 0.20 9.84
CA LEU A 101 -1.45 1.11 10.33
C LEU A 101 -0.91 2.12 11.34
N LYS A 102 -0.10 1.69 12.30
CA LYS A 102 0.55 2.60 13.25
C LYS A 102 1.46 3.59 12.53
N GLY A 103 2.17 3.15 11.50
CA GLY A 103 2.97 4.01 10.63
C GLY A 103 2.12 5.07 9.93
N ALA A 104 1.01 4.67 9.32
CA ALA A 104 0.09 5.57 8.64
C ALA A 104 -0.52 6.61 9.61
N ILE A 105 -0.97 6.19 10.79
CA ILE A 105 -1.49 7.11 11.82
C ILE A 105 -0.41 8.09 12.29
N PHE A 106 0.81 7.61 12.49
CA PHE A 106 1.93 8.47 12.89
C PHE A 106 2.29 9.48 11.79
N ALA A 107 2.30 9.06 10.52
CA ALA A 107 2.49 9.97 9.40
C ALA A 107 1.40 11.05 9.35
N ALA A 108 0.13 10.65 9.47
CA ALA A 108 -0.97 11.59 9.55
C ALA A 108 -0.74 12.63 10.66
N ASN A 109 -0.46 12.18 11.89
CA ASN A 109 -0.26 13.06 13.04
C ASN A 109 0.90 14.05 12.84
N VAL A 110 2.04 13.56 12.33
CA VAL A 110 3.22 14.41 12.07
C VAL A 110 2.91 15.49 11.04
N TYR A 111 2.35 15.10 9.90
CA TYR A 111 2.13 16.04 8.79
C TYR A 111 0.94 16.97 9.02
N GLU A 112 -0.09 16.50 9.73
CA GLU A 112 -1.22 17.32 10.17
C GLU A 112 -0.76 18.45 11.11
N ARG A 113 0.10 18.15 12.09
CA ARG A 113 0.70 19.15 13.00
C ARG A 113 1.57 20.17 12.26
N LEU A 114 2.20 19.77 11.18
CA LEU A 114 2.96 20.67 10.32
C LEU A 114 2.08 21.51 9.38
N GLY A 115 0.75 21.36 9.46
CA GLY A 115 -0.22 22.14 8.68
C GLY A 115 -0.50 21.60 7.29
N PHE A 116 -0.10 20.36 6.96
CA PHE A 116 -0.44 19.73 5.70
C PHE A 116 -1.82 19.04 5.78
N ALA A 117 -2.55 19.06 4.68
CA ALA A 117 -3.78 18.29 4.56
C ALA A 117 -3.46 16.79 4.45
N VAL A 118 -4.10 15.98 5.25
CA VAL A 118 -3.92 14.52 5.31
C VAL A 118 -5.26 13.79 5.18
N VAL A 119 -5.25 12.63 4.55
CA VAL A 119 -6.45 11.77 4.40
C VAL A 119 -6.05 10.31 4.55
N PRO A 120 -6.66 9.57 5.47
CA PRO A 120 -7.48 10.02 6.61
C PRO A 120 -6.68 10.90 7.59
N ASN A 121 -7.37 11.66 8.43
CA ASN A 121 -6.69 12.37 9.52
C ASN A 121 -6.24 11.39 10.63
N SER A 122 -5.45 11.88 11.58
CA SER A 122 -4.83 11.04 12.61
C SER A 122 -5.81 10.36 13.57
N THR A 123 -7.09 10.78 13.60
CA THR A 123 -8.13 10.27 14.50
C THR A 123 -9.27 9.56 13.76
N GLU A 124 -9.30 9.60 12.44
CA GLU A 124 -10.31 8.92 11.64
C GLU A 124 -10.12 7.41 11.62
N SER A 125 -11.23 6.68 11.50
CA SER A 125 -11.22 5.25 11.21
C SER A 125 -10.54 4.97 9.89
N ARG A 126 -9.83 3.85 9.81
CA ARG A 126 -9.09 3.45 8.62
C ARG A 126 -9.61 2.13 8.10
N HIS A 127 -9.65 2.02 6.78
CA HIS A 127 -10.10 0.85 6.05
C HIS A 127 -9.00 0.24 5.17
N ASP A 128 -7.84 0.89 5.17
CA ASP A 128 -6.59 0.46 4.52
C ASP A 128 -5.35 0.99 5.27
N ILE A 129 -4.16 0.68 4.76
CA ILE A 129 -2.88 1.09 5.35
C ILE A 129 -2.29 2.34 4.69
N ILE A 130 -3.02 2.98 3.77
CA ILE A 130 -2.50 4.12 3.00
C ILE A 130 -2.68 5.42 3.77
N GLN A 131 -1.70 6.30 3.67
CA GLN A 131 -1.78 7.67 4.14
C GLN A 131 -1.50 8.64 3.01
N ALA A 132 -2.49 9.41 2.61
CA ALA A 132 -2.29 10.52 1.71
C ALA A 132 -1.87 11.78 2.47
N VAL A 133 -0.86 12.49 1.95
CA VAL A 133 -0.41 13.79 2.44
C VAL A 133 -0.33 14.74 1.26
N THR A 134 -1.07 15.84 1.32
CA THR A 134 -1.07 16.87 0.27
C THR A 134 -0.04 17.94 0.59
N PHE A 135 0.99 17.99 -0.21
CA PHE A 135 2.09 18.94 -0.02
C PHE A 135 1.93 20.27 -0.77
N GLY A 136 1.12 20.29 -1.83
CA GLY A 136 0.83 21.48 -2.62
C GLY A 136 1.98 21.97 -3.52
N ALA A 137 3.12 21.26 -3.54
CA ALA A 137 4.29 21.63 -4.35
C ALA A 137 5.12 20.40 -4.72
N PRO A 138 5.65 20.30 -5.95
CA PRO A 138 6.39 19.13 -6.43
C PRO A 138 7.69 18.88 -5.64
N GLU A 139 8.38 19.94 -5.21
CA GLU A 139 9.64 19.84 -4.47
C GLU A 139 9.45 19.08 -3.14
N LYS A 140 8.31 19.29 -2.49
CA LYS A 140 7.97 18.59 -1.23
C LYS A 140 7.66 17.12 -1.47
N VAL A 141 6.96 16.80 -2.55
CA VAL A 141 6.70 15.41 -2.97
C VAL A 141 8.02 14.67 -3.20
N ILE A 142 8.93 15.29 -3.94
CA ILE A 142 10.25 14.72 -4.24
C ILE A 142 11.07 14.54 -2.97
N ALA A 143 11.13 15.56 -2.10
CA ALA A 143 11.88 15.49 -0.85
C ALA A 143 11.32 14.41 0.09
N PHE A 144 9.99 14.29 0.19
CA PHE A 144 9.35 13.24 0.97
C PHE A 144 9.75 11.85 0.47
N CYS A 145 9.59 11.58 -0.83
CA CYS A 145 9.93 10.28 -1.41
C CYS A 145 11.42 9.94 -1.26
N LYS A 146 12.32 10.92 -1.43
CA LYS A 146 13.77 10.73 -1.16
C LYS A 146 14.04 10.34 0.29
N GLY A 147 13.35 10.93 1.24
CA GLY A 147 13.46 10.59 2.66
C GLY A 147 12.95 9.17 2.98
N ILE A 148 11.83 8.76 2.40
CA ILE A 148 11.33 7.38 2.53
C ILE A 148 12.31 6.38 1.91
N GLN A 149 12.82 6.66 0.70
CA GLN A 149 13.82 5.79 0.05
C GLN A 149 15.08 5.64 0.91
N ALA A 150 15.55 6.72 1.53
CA ALA A 150 16.73 6.69 2.42
C ALA A 150 16.52 5.87 3.71
N ALA A 151 15.28 5.47 4.01
CA ALA A 151 14.93 4.56 5.10
C ALA A 151 14.63 3.13 4.62
N ALA A 152 14.61 2.87 3.32
CA ALA A 152 14.28 1.56 2.77
C ALA A 152 15.26 0.48 3.25
N PRO A 153 14.82 -0.79 3.41
CA PRO A 153 15.71 -1.87 3.83
C PRO A 153 16.70 -2.29 2.73
N VAL A 154 16.35 -2.02 1.48
CA VAL A 154 17.16 -2.29 0.29
C VAL A 154 17.27 -1.00 -0.52
N ASP A 155 18.41 -0.79 -1.17
CA ASP A 155 18.65 0.36 -2.06
C ASP A 155 18.45 1.75 -1.39
N SER A 156 18.68 1.85 -0.08
CA SER A 156 18.57 3.12 0.66
C SER A 156 19.52 4.22 0.19
N PHE A 157 20.58 3.87 -0.53
CA PHE A 157 21.55 4.80 -1.13
C PHE A 157 21.08 5.38 -2.47
N VAL A 158 20.03 4.83 -3.07
CA VAL A 158 19.46 5.30 -4.33
C VAL A 158 18.63 6.55 -4.07
N SER A 159 18.75 7.55 -4.96
CA SER A 159 17.88 8.73 -4.95
C SER A 159 16.80 8.55 -6.01
N PRO A 160 15.51 8.43 -5.64
CA PRO A 160 14.46 8.34 -6.64
C PRO A 160 14.29 9.67 -7.36
N GLU A 161 13.99 9.60 -8.65
CA GLU A 161 13.72 10.75 -9.50
C GLU A 161 12.35 10.57 -10.19
N PRO A 162 11.66 11.69 -10.48
CA PRO A 162 10.43 11.63 -11.27
C PRO A 162 10.66 11.05 -12.67
N TRP A 163 9.75 10.23 -13.14
CA TRP A 163 9.83 9.63 -14.48
C TRP A 163 8.44 9.43 -15.10
N ASP A 164 8.41 9.28 -16.43
CA ASP A 164 7.19 9.03 -17.17
C ASP A 164 6.78 7.56 -17.04
N MET A 165 5.78 7.29 -16.20
CA MET A 165 5.29 5.95 -15.96
C MET A 165 4.16 5.60 -16.93
N PRO A 166 4.19 4.44 -17.63
CA PRO A 166 3.13 4.02 -18.49
C PRO A 166 1.76 3.98 -17.78
N GLY A 167 0.75 4.58 -18.41
CA GLY A 167 -0.61 4.66 -17.86
C GLY A 167 -0.89 5.87 -16.98
N TYR A 168 0.10 6.72 -16.74
CA TYR A 168 -0.08 7.98 -16.01
C TYR A 168 0.02 9.18 -16.96
N ASP A 169 -0.74 10.23 -16.68
CA ASP A 169 -0.79 11.50 -17.42
C ASP A 169 0.22 12.54 -16.88
N ALA A 170 0.97 12.20 -15.86
CA ALA A 170 2.00 13.03 -15.25
C ALA A 170 3.16 12.15 -14.77
N GLN A 171 4.33 12.75 -14.61
CA GLN A 171 5.47 12.06 -13.99
C GLN A 171 5.12 11.61 -12.57
N VAL A 172 5.65 10.45 -12.19
CA VAL A 172 5.49 9.88 -10.85
C VAL A 172 6.87 9.68 -10.24
N ILE A 173 7.01 9.99 -8.96
CA ILE A 173 8.18 9.58 -8.16
C ILE A 173 7.76 8.46 -7.22
N MET A 174 8.61 7.43 -7.12
CA MET A 174 8.37 6.27 -6.25
C MET A 174 9.57 6.01 -5.35
N ALA A 175 9.31 5.84 -4.05
CA ALA A 175 10.24 5.29 -3.08
C ALA A 175 9.81 3.84 -2.79
N ALA A 176 10.65 2.88 -3.17
CA ALA A 176 10.28 1.46 -3.18
C ALA A 176 11.51 0.55 -3.02
N GLY A 177 12.26 0.71 -1.96
CA GLY A 177 13.37 -0.18 -1.61
C GLY A 177 12.89 -1.35 -0.76
N ALA A 178 12.42 -2.42 -1.39
CA ALA A 178 11.80 -3.57 -0.74
C ALA A 178 12.56 -4.87 -1.02
N PHE A 179 12.50 -5.84 -0.09
CA PHE A 179 13.03 -7.20 -0.29
C PHE A 179 12.31 -7.92 -1.43
N VAL A 180 11.00 -7.67 -1.55
CA VAL A 180 10.17 -8.19 -2.63
C VAL A 180 9.70 -7.03 -3.50
N GLN A 181 10.03 -7.06 -4.79
CA GLN A 181 9.65 -6.01 -5.73
C GLN A 181 8.13 -5.82 -5.76
N GLY A 182 7.68 -4.57 -5.59
CA GLY A 182 6.26 -4.22 -5.55
C GLY A 182 5.56 -4.50 -4.21
N SER A 183 6.28 -4.97 -3.19
CA SER A 183 5.74 -5.21 -1.85
C SER A 183 5.57 -3.91 -1.07
N SER A 184 4.46 -3.24 -1.29
CA SER A 184 4.18 -1.98 -0.61
C SER A 184 3.82 -2.10 0.87
N ILE A 185 3.63 -3.32 1.39
CA ILE A 185 3.56 -3.56 2.85
C ILE A 185 4.91 -3.32 3.54
N GLU A 186 6.01 -3.31 2.80
CA GLU A 186 7.34 -3.15 3.39
C GLU A 186 7.63 -1.71 3.83
N LEU A 187 7.71 -0.80 3.01
CA LEU A 187 7.76 0.66 3.23
C LEU A 187 7.85 1.30 1.86
N SER A 188 6.88 2.08 1.50
CA SER A 188 6.88 2.73 0.20
C SER A 188 6.13 4.05 0.23
N ALA A 189 6.43 4.88 -0.75
CA ALA A 189 5.66 6.08 -1.04
C ALA A 189 5.73 6.36 -2.52
N ASP A 190 4.64 6.84 -3.07
CA ASP A 190 4.57 7.34 -4.43
C ASP A 190 3.81 8.66 -4.49
N GLY A 191 4.12 9.47 -5.48
CA GLY A 191 3.44 10.74 -5.69
C GLY A 191 3.47 11.15 -7.15
N PRO A 192 2.29 11.38 -7.77
CA PRO A 192 2.23 12.00 -9.08
C PRO A 192 2.60 13.49 -8.99
N LEU A 193 3.42 13.97 -9.93
CA LEU A 193 3.85 15.37 -9.99
C LEU A 193 2.80 16.22 -10.71
N LYS A 194 1.59 16.20 -10.18
CA LYS A 194 0.47 17.07 -10.61
C LYS A 194 -0.32 17.60 -9.42
N PRO A 195 -0.99 18.76 -9.54
CA PRO A 195 -1.85 19.24 -8.47
C PRO A 195 -2.88 18.18 -8.04
N PRO A 196 -3.14 18.05 -6.74
CA PRO A 196 -2.69 18.90 -5.62
C PRO A 196 -1.32 18.55 -5.04
N TYR A 197 -0.48 17.75 -5.71
CA TYR A 197 0.84 17.29 -5.26
C TYR A 197 0.75 16.52 -3.95
N ALA A 198 0.02 15.41 -4.00
CA ALA A 198 -0.13 14.48 -2.90
C ALA A 198 0.83 13.30 -3.03
N VAL A 199 1.27 12.79 -1.89
CA VAL A 199 1.97 11.51 -1.78
C VAL A 199 1.06 10.50 -1.13
N TYR A 200 1.27 9.23 -1.46
CA TYR A 200 0.63 8.07 -0.85
C TYR A 200 1.71 7.24 -0.17
N PHE A 201 1.71 7.29 1.15
CA PHE A 201 2.63 6.55 2.01
C PHE A 201 1.96 5.29 2.51
N GLN A 202 2.69 4.18 2.57
CA GLN A 202 2.17 2.92 3.07
C GLN A 202 3.28 1.99 3.56
N GLY A 203 2.88 1.04 4.41
CA GLY A 203 3.73 -0.06 4.81
C GLY A 203 4.68 0.23 5.96
N GLY A 204 5.58 -0.71 6.12
CA GLY A 204 6.53 -0.83 7.21
C GLY A 204 6.31 -2.16 7.94
N LEU A 205 7.18 -3.15 7.70
CA LEU A 205 7.07 -4.49 8.31
C LEU A 205 7.12 -4.44 9.84
N THR A 206 7.70 -3.39 10.40
CA THR A 206 7.69 -3.13 11.84
C THR A 206 7.35 -1.66 12.09
N TRP A 207 6.71 -1.40 13.23
CA TRP A 207 6.44 -0.04 13.68
C TRP A 207 7.70 0.85 13.70
N TYR A 208 8.82 0.31 14.18
CA TYR A 208 10.05 1.09 14.29
C TYR A 208 10.61 1.49 12.92
N HIS A 209 10.47 0.63 11.92
CA HIS A 209 10.88 0.94 10.55
C HIS A 209 9.97 2.01 9.91
N ALA A 210 8.65 1.86 10.05
CA ALA A 210 7.71 2.88 9.58
C ALA A 210 8.00 4.25 10.22
N LYS A 211 8.22 4.28 11.54
CA LYS A 211 8.61 5.50 12.26
C LYS A 211 9.91 6.11 11.75
N LEU A 212 10.93 5.28 11.50
CA LEU A 212 12.20 5.75 10.92
C LEU A 212 11.96 6.39 9.55
N GLY A 213 11.14 5.76 8.70
CA GLY A 213 10.78 6.30 7.38
C GLY A 213 10.18 7.70 7.46
N ILE A 214 9.21 7.89 8.35
CA ILE A 214 8.56 9.18 8.56
C ILE A 214 9.56 10.23 9.09
N LEU A 215 10.42 9.88 10.03
CA LEU A 215 11.44 10.81 10.53
C LEU A 215 12.48 11.16 9.46
N LYS A 216 12.86 10.20 8.62
CA LYS A 216 13.75 10.45 7.47
C LYS A 216 13.09 11.33 6.40
N SER A 217 11.79 11.14 6.12
CA SER A 217 11.07 12.02 5.20
C SER A 217 10.98 13.46 5.73
N LEU A 218 10.75 13.63 7.03
CA LEU A 218 10.75 14.94 7.68
C LEU A 218 12.14 15.61 7.61
N GLN A 219 13.22 14.85 7.88
CA GLN A 219 14.58 15.35 7.75
C GLN A 219 14.88 15.78 6.30
N SER A 220 14.46 15.00 5.32
CA SER A 220 14.64 15.33 3.90
C SER A 220 13.90 16.62 3.49
N LEU A 221 12.69 16.85 4.01
CA LEU A 221 11.96 18.09 3.82
C LEU A 221 12.67 19.30 4.45
N LEU A 222 13.25 19.12 5.63
CA LEU A 222 14.04 20.12 6.31
C LEU A 222 15.32 20.46 5.54
N ASP A 223 16.05 19.45 5.09
CA ASP A 223 17.31 19.60 4.33
C ASP A 223 17.06 20.27 2.96
N ALA A 224 15.91 20.02 2.37
CA ALA A 224 15.47 20.69 1.15
C ALA A 224 14.98 22.15 1.37
N GLY A 225 14.89 22.59 2.62
CA GLY A 225 14.44 23.95 2.97
C GLY A 225 12.96 24.22 2.71
N VAL A 226 12.15 23.17 2.55
CA VAL A 226 10.71 23.28 2.25
C VAL A 226 9.83 23.16 3.50
N VAL A 227 10.43 22.80 4.62
CA VAL A 227 9.89 22.89 5.99
C VAL A 227 10.97 23.50 6.88
N SER A 228 10.63 24.41 7.79
CA SER A 228 11.60 25.04 8.70
C SER A 228 11.70 24.30 10.06
N ARG A 229 12.79 24.54 10.80
CA ARG A 229 12.92 24.05 12.17
C ARG A 229 11.86 24.63 13.09
N GLU A 230 11.52 25.90 12.92
CA GLU A 230 10.49 26.59 13.72
C GLU A 230 9.12 25.92 13.53
N GLN A 231 8.77 25.53 12.30
CA GLN A 231 7.54 24.77 12.04
C GLN A 231 7.54 23.42 12.77
N ILE A 232 8.69 22.73 12.83
CA ILE A 232 8.80 21.43 13.51
C ILE A 232 8.72 21.60 15.04
N GLU A 233 9.33 22.65 15.60
CA GLU A 233 9.32 22.93 17.05
C GLU A 233 7.95 23.38 17.56
N GLN A 234 7.11 23.95 16.69
CA GLN A 234 5.75 24.39 17.01
C GLN A 234 4.69 23.30 16.81
N ALA A 235 5.03 22.21 16.10
CA ALA A 235 4.13 21.11 15.80
C ALA A 235 4.06 20.10 16.95
#